data_cf3aefaea584313295e0c4216daefed4
#
_entry.id   cf3aefaea584313295e0c4216daefed4
#
_cell.length_a   1.000
_cell.length_b   1.000
_cell.length_c   1.000
_cell.angle_alpha   90.00
_cell.angle_beta   90.00
_cell.angle_gamma   90.00
#
_symmetry.space_group_name_H-M   'P 1'
#
loop_
_entity.id
_entity.type
_entity.pdbx_description
1 polymer ?
#
loop_
_entity_poly.entity_id
_entity_poly.type
_entity_poly.pdbx_seq_one_letter_code
_entity_poly.pdbx_strand_id
1 'polypeptide(L)'
;MIDHTAFTWSSFMTEHASRLQHTMLSRLKLRHLALLQSVARHRTLSRVALEMKLSQPAITKSLREVEDIFMTRLFDRTSRGLEATPAGKEILHFALVTLADMESAARVLAAIDTGLTGRVRIGITPQMPESLLNAAFTHLLGQSPKVSVLVKEGTTDELVAALHARELDCAIGRSFDDAIGDDITQEAIYDQEPCLLVSAKSRTRLSRGALNWARMAELEWIFPPPNTPMRRTYSAIFLSAGVKPPSPIVETMSLRSIENVLRNESNAVTILPRDVAAELVLGGVCAVLPYKLTWNLPPVSFFVPRHMVQHPTVSTLAAVIRTAALGLPGAPSQLRAGRAT
;
A
#
# COMPACT_ATOMS: atom_id res chain seq x y z
N MET A 1 -24.47 43.39 9.40
CA MET A 1 -25.24 42.71 8.32
C MET A 1 -24.67 41.31 8.24
N ILE A 2 -25.27 40.38 9.03
CA ILE A 2 -24.79 39.01 9.15
C ILE A 2 -25.41 38.23 7.97
N ASP A 3 -24.54 37.56 7.23
CA ASP A 3 -24.81 36.88 5.96
C ASP A 3 -25.84 35.73 6.13
N HIS A 4 -27.11 35.97 5.82
CA HIS A 4 -28.19 34.99 5.83
C HIS A 4 -28.05 33.91 4.74
N THR A 5 -27.16 34.06 3.78
CA THR A 5 -26.97 33.13 2.66
C THR A 5 -26.21 31.88 3.04
N ALA A 6 -25.20 31.96 3.91
CA ALA A 6 -24.39 30.80 4.34
C ALA A 6 -25.19 29.81 5.21
N PHE A 7 -26.15 30.31 6.01
CA PHE A 7 -26.97 29.45 6.87
C PHE A 7 -28.00 28.63 6.09
N THR A 8 -28.52 29.15 5.01
CA THR A 8 -29.53 28.47 4.13
C THR A 8 -28.87 27.35 3.30
N TRP A 9 -27.63 27.51 2.82
CA TRP A 9 -26.92 26.51 2.05
C TRP A 9 -26.53 25.30 2.92
N SER A 10 -26.05 25.51 4.12
CA SER A 10 -25.69 24.44 5.06
C SER A 10 -26.91 23.58 5.44
N SER A 11 -28.06 24.23 5.72
CA SER A 11 -29.29 23.53 6.06
C SER A 11 -29.85 22.73 4.87
N PHE A 12 -29.81 23.28 3.66
CA PHE A 12 -30.25 22.60 2.44
C PHE A 12 -29.41 21.38 2.10
N MET A 13 -28.07 21.49 2.22
CA MET A 13 -27.12 20.38 2.01
C MET A 13 -27.35 19.25 3.01
N THR A 14 -27.62 19.59 4.28
CA THR A 14 -27.87 18.60 5.34
C THR A 14 -29.19 17.86 5.09
N GLU A 15 -30.23 18.55 4.67
CA GLU A 15 -31.55 17.95 4.36
C GLU A 15 -31.48 17.05 3.13
N HIS A 16 -30.76 17.47 2.08
CA HIS A 16 -30.58 16.67 0.87
C HIS A 16 -29.77 15.38 1.17
N ALA A 17 -28.68 15.48 1.92
CA ALA A 17 -27.87 14.33 2.35
C ALA A 17 -28.71 13.35 3.20
N SER A 18 -29.51 13.85 4.15
CA SER A 18 -30.40 13.04 4.99
C SER A 18 -31.44 12.29 4.17
N ARG A 19 -32.06 12.95 3.18
CA ARG A 19 -33.03 12.33 2.27
C ARG A 19 -32.38 11.23 1.42
N LEU A 20 -31.20 11.51 0.86
CA LEU A 20 -30.44 10.52 0.09
C LEU A 20 -30.10 9.31 0.95
N GLN A 21 -29.57 9.52 2.16
CA GLN A 21 -29.24 8.45 3.11
C GLN A 21 -30.48 7.57 3.42
N HIS A 22 -31.63 8.18 3.68
CA HIS A 22 -32.87 7.44 3.93
C HIS A 22 -33.29 6.61 2.71
N THR A 23 -33.18 7.17 1.50
CA THR A 23 -33.49 6.46 0.24
C THR A 23 -32.54 5.28 0.03
N MET A 24 -31.25 5.46 0.30
CA MET A 24 -30.26 4.38 0.23
C MET A 24 -30.61 3.26 1.20
N LEU A 25 -30.86 3.58 2.47
CA LEU A 25 -31.20 2.58 3.49
C LEU A 25 -32.47 1.78 3.17
N SER A 26 -33.46 2.41 2.55
CA SER A 26 -34.74 1.76 2.26
C SER A 26 -34.77 1.00 0.92
N ARG A 27 -33.99 1.41 -0.08
CA ARG A 27 -34.12 0.90 -1.46
C ARG A 27 -32.86 0.25 -2.02
N LEU A 28 -31.66 0.62 -1.50
CA LEU A 28 -30.41 0.07 -2.00
C LEU A 28 -30.24 -1.39 -1.54
N LYS A 29 -29.89 -2.28 -2.46
CA LYS A 29 -29.63 -3.69 -2.19
C LYS A 29 -28.19 -4.04 -2.53
N LEU A 30 -27.58 -4.97 -1.83
CA LEU A 30 -26.21 -5.42 -2.11
C LEU A 30 -25.99 -5.86 -3.56
N ARG A 31 -27.01 -6.48 -4.18
CA ARG A 31 -26.96 -6.81 -5.62
C ARG A 31 -26.81 -5.60 -6.53
N HIS A 32 -27.27 -4.42 -6.11
CA HIS A 32 -27.10 -3.16 -6.86
C HIS A 32 -25.63 -2.73 -6.84
N LEU A 33 -24.93 -2.90 -5.71
CA LEU A 33 -23.50 -2.62 -5.60
C LEU A 33 -22.67 -3.59 -6.48
N ALA A 34 -23.02 -4.88 -6.47
CA ALA A 34 -22.40 -5.88 -7.35
C ALA A 34 -22.65 -5.55 -8.84
N LEU A 35 -23.83 -5.06 -9.19
CA LEU A 35 -24.13 -4.57 -10.55
C LEU A 35 -23.20 -3.41 -10.95
N LEU A 36 -23.05 -2.39 -10.10
CA LEU A 36 -22.16 -1.25 -10.38
C LEU A 36 -20.71 -1.71 -10.61
N GLN A 37 -20.21 -2.61 -9.79
CA GLN A 37 -18.87 -3.21 -9.94
C GLN A 37 -18.72 -3.93 -11.28
N SER A 38 -19.71 -4.76 -11.65
CA SER A 38 -19.71 -5.50 -12.92
C SER A 38 -19.76 -4.54 -14.12
N VAL A 39 -20.56 -3.47 -14.06
CA VAL A 39 -20.63 -2.43 -15.12
C VAL A 39 -19.28 -1.73 -15.28
N ALA A 40 -18.62 -1.34 -14.21
CA ALA A 40 -17.30 -0.70 -14.26
C ALA A 40 -16.23 -1.61 -14.88
N ARG A 41 -16.28 -2.91 -14.58
CA ARG A 41 -15.34 -3.92 -15.09
C ARG A 41 -15.52 -4.19 -16.58
N HIS A 42 -16.77 -4.41 -17.01
CA HIS A 42 -17.06 -4.88 -18.37
C HIS A 42 -17.37 -3.77 -19.36
N ARG A 43 -17.81 -2.61 -18.90
CA ARG A 43 -18.18 -1.43 -19.70
C ARG A 43 -19.29 -1.68 -20.75
N THR A 44 -19.86 -2.89 -20.84
CA THR A 44 -20.93 -3.24 -21.77
C THR A 44 -22.03 -4.04 -21.05
N LEU A 45 -23.27 -3.62 -21.21
CA LEU A 45 -24.41 -4.26 -20.52
C LEU A 45 -24.60 -5.73 -20.93
N SER A 46 -24.22 -6.11 -22.14
CA SER A 46 -24.32 -7.50 -22.59
C SER A 46 -23.38 -8.43 -21.83
N ARG A 47 -22.14 -7.98 -21.54
CA ARG A 47 -21.18 -8.75 -20.72
C ARG A 47 -21.61 -8.83 -19.26
N VAL A 48 -22.13 -7.71 -18.73
CA VAL A 48 -22.70 -7.66 -17.37
C VAL A 48 -23.86 -8.64 -17.24
N ALA A 49 -24.74 -8.70 -18.24
CA ALA A 49 -25.87 -9.62 -18.29
C ALA A 49 -25.40 -11.08 -18.25
N LEU A 50 -24.36 -11.42 -19.01
CA LEU A 50 -23.76 -12.76 -19.02
C LEU A 50 -23.16 -13.12 -17.65
N GLU A 51 -22.34 -12.22 -17.05
CA GLU A 51 -21.73 -12.45 -15.73
C GLU A 51 -22.77 -12.64 -14.64
N MET A 52 -23.79 -11.78 -14.61
CA MET A 52 -24.86 -11.81 -13.60
C MET A 52 -25.96 -12.84 -13.87
N LYS A 53 -25.88 -13.57 -14.98
CA LYS A 53 -26.87 -14.56 -15.44
C LYS A 53 -28.29 -13.96 -15.54
N LEU A 54 -28.39 -12.74 -16.08
CA LEU A 54 -29.64 -12.01 -16.29
C LEU A 54 -29.78 -11.59 -17.76
N SER A 55 -30.97 -11.17 -18.15
CA SER A 55 -31.18 -10.57 -19.48
C SER A 55 -30.65 -9.12 -19.52
N GLN A 56 -30.19 -8.67 -20.69
CA GLN A 56 -29.73 -7.29 -20.87
C GLN A 56 -30.80 -6.24 -20.54
N PRO A 57 -32.10 -6.41 -20.87
CA PRO A 57 -33.16 -5.52 -20.42
C PRO A 57 -33.29 -5.44 -18.89
N ALA A 58 -33.11 -6.57 -18.19
CA ALA A 58 -33.14 -6.61 -16.72
C ALA A 58 -31.97 -5.81 -16.13
N ILE A 59 -30.75 -5.96 -16.69
CA ILE A 59 -29.56 -5.16 -16.28
C ILE A 59 -29.80 -3.68 -16.52
N THR A 60 -30.36 -3.31 -17.69
CA THR A 60 -30.67 -1.91 -18.01
C THR A 60 -31.68 -1.32 -17.02
N LYS A 61 -32.72 -2.08 -16.66
CA LYS A 61 -33.70 -1.67 -15.67
C LYS A 61 -33.07 -1.52 -14.29
N SER A 62 -32.27 -2.49 -13.85
CA SER A 62 -31.60 -2.44 -12.55
C SER A 62 -30.61 -1.27 -12.44
N LEU A 63 -29.87 -0.96 -13.53
CA LEU A 63 -28.97 0.20 -13.53
C LEU A 63 -29.74 1.51 -13.38
N ARG A 64 -30.86 1.68 -14.07
CA ARG A 64 -31.74 2.84 -13.91
C ARG A 64 -32.29 2.93 -12.48
N GLU A 65 -32.75 1.81 -11.91
CA GLU A 65 -33.23 1.77 -10.51
C GLU A 65 -32.17 2.26 -9.54
N VAL A 66 -30.90 1.90 -9.76
CA VAL A 66 -29.76 2.38 -8.94
C VAL A 66 -29.53 3.88 -9.14
N GLU A 67 -29.51 4.36 -10.38
CA GLU A 67 -29.35 5.78 -10.69
C GLU A 67 -30.51 6.63 -10.10
N ASP A 68 -31.74 6.09 -10.09
CA ASP A 68 -32.90 6.73 -9.44
C ASP A 68 -32.73 6.79 -7.90
N ILE A 69 -32.13 5.77 -7.26
CA ILE A 69 -31.85 5.78 -5.82
C ILE A 69 -30.88 6.91 -5.47
N PHE A 70 -29.83 7.09 -6.30
CA PHE A 70 -28.81 8.13 -6.11
C PHE A 70 -29.22 9.48 -6.71
N MET A 71 -30.38 9.56 -7.39
CA MET A 71 -30.90 10.77 -8.04
C MET A 71 -29.91 11.42 -9.03
N THR A 72 -29.02 10.62 -9.61
CA THR A 72 -28.00 11.07 -10.55
C THR A 72 -27.57 9.94 -11.48
N ARG A 73 -27.05 10.30 -12.65
CA ARG A 73 -26.41 9.33 -13.54
C ARG A 73 -25.07 8.91 -12.98
N LEU A 74 -24.81 7.61 -12.95
CA LEU A 74 -23.56 7.03 -12.50
C LEU A 74 -22.65 6.63 -13.67
N PHE A 75 -23.24 6.40 -14.85
CA PHE A 75 -22.47 6.02 -16.04
C PHE A 75 -22.94 6.79 -17.27
N ASP A 76 -21.98 7.27 -18.06
CA ASP A 76 -22.19 7.86 -19.37
C ASP A 76 -21.90 6.83 -20.47
N ARG A 77 -22.62 6.95 -21.59
CA ARG A 77 -22.36 6.15 -22.79
C ARG A 77 -21.32 6.86 -23.65
N THR A 78 -20.21 6.22 -23.87
CA THR A 78 -19.15 6.70 -24.77
C THR A 78 -18.92 5.74 -25.92
N SER A 79 -18.10 6.11 -26.89
CA SER A 79 -17.69 5.21 -27.98
C SER A 79 -16.93 3.96 -27.47
N ARG A 80 -16.40 4.02 -26.24
CA ARG A 80 -15.66 2.92 -25.60
C ARG A 80 -16.53 2.10 -24.65
N GLY A 81 -17.82 2.37 -24.58
CA GLY A 81 -18.77 1.72 -23.69
C GLY A 81 -19.26 2.63 -22.55
N LEU A 82 -19.61 2.03 -21.42
CA LEU A 82 -20.05 2.74 -20.23
C LEU A 82 -18.83 3.20 -19.42
N GLU A 83 -18.79 4.49 -19.11
CA GLU A 83 -17.73 5.10 -18.27
C GLU A 83 -18.37 5.79 -17.08
N ALA A 84 -17.75 5.65 -15.89
CA ALA A 84 -18.28 6.24 -14.67
C ALA A 84 -18.18 7.77 -14.70
N THR A 85 -19.28 8.44 -14.37
CA THR A 85 -19.32 9.88 -14.09
C THR A 85 -18.53 10.23 -12.83
N PRO A 86 -18.25 11.50 -12.50
CA PRO A 86 -17.65 11.86 -11.21
C PRO A 86 -18.46 11.28 -10.03
N ALA A 87 -19.77 11.41 -10.00
CA ALA A 87 -20.62 10.79 -8.99
C ALA A 87 -20.55 9.25 -9.04
N GLY A 88 -20.50 8.68 -10.24
CA GLY A 88 -20.32 7.24 -10.43
C GLY A 88 -19.05 6.71 -9.82
N LYS A 89 -17.93 7.45 -9.88
CA LYS A 89 -16.64 7.05 -9.26
C LYS A 89 -16.75 6.97 -7.74
N GLU A 90 -17.40 7.96 -7.10
CA GLU A 90 -17.61 7.96 -5.66
C GLU A 90 -18.52 6.80 -5.22
N ILE A 91 -19.59 6.56 -5.96
CA ILE A 91 -20.51 5.46 -5.64
C ILE A 91 -19.88 4.08 -5.94
N LEU A 92 -19.02 3.99 -6.95
CA LEU A 92 -18.23 2.77 -7.20
C LEU A 92 -17.24 2.49 -6.06
N HIS A 93 -16.58 3.53 -5.56
CA HIS A 93 -15.71 3.38 -4.38
C HIS A 93 -16.51 2.86 -3.17
N PHE A 94 -17.65 3.49 -2.86
CA PHE A 94 -18.57 3.03 -1.83
C PHE A 94 -19.01 1.57 -2.05
N ALA A 95 -19.36 1.20 -3.29
CA ALA A 95 -19.78 -0.15 -3.63
C ALA A 95 -18.68 -1.19 -3.39
N LEU A 96 -17.45 -0.89 -3.82
CA LEU A 96 -16.28 -1.77 -3.63
C LEU A 96 -15.98 -1.98 -2.15
N VAL A 97 -15.98 -0.91 -1.37
CA VAL A 97 -15.76 -0.95 0.08
C VAL A 97 -16.81 -1.82 0.78
N THR A 98 -18.10 -1.59 0.48
CA THR A 98 -19.21 -2.32 1.11
C THR A 98 -19.18 -3.81 0.75
N LEU A 99 -18.89 -4.16 -0.49
CA LEU A 99 -18.78 -5.56 -0.93
C LEU A 99 -17.57 -6.25 -0.29
N ALA A 100 -16.45 -5.56 -0.15
CA ALA A 100 -15.26 -6.09 0.53
C ALA A 100 -15.52 -6.35 2.03
N ASP A 101 -16.29 -5.47 2.70
CA ASP A 101 -16.71 -5.69 4.09
C ASP A 101 -17.61 -6.92 4.23
N MET A 102 -18.56 -7.09 3.32
CA MET A 102 -19.42 -8.27 3.30
C MET A 102 -18.62 -9.56 3.09
N GLU A 103 -17.68 -9.56 2.15
CA GLU A 103 -16.78 -10.70 1.94
C GLU A 103 -15.90 -10.96 3.18
N SER A 104 -15.45 -9.90 3.86
CA SER A 104 -14.68 -10.04 5.10
C SER A 104 -15.50 -10.72 6.18
N ALA A 105 -16.74 -10.29 6.39
CA ALA A 105 -17.65 -10.90 7.35
C ALA A 105 -17.91 -12.37 7.04
N ALA A 106 -18.15 -12.72 5.76
CA ALA A 106 -18.35 -14.11 5.34
C ALA A 106 -17.11 -14.97 5.61
N ARG A 107 -15.90 -14.43 5.36
CA ARG A 107 -14.64 -15.13 5.65
C ARG A 107 -14.42 -15.34 7.15
N VAL A 108 -14.77 -14.36 8.00
CA VAL A 108 -14.68 -14.49 9.46
C VAL A 108 -15.58 -15.61 9.95
N LEU A 109 -16.83 -15.66 9.47
CA LEU A 109 -17.75 -16.74 9.82
C LEU A 109 -17.22 -18.12 9.39
N ALA A 110 -16.73 -18.23 8.17
CA ALA A 110 -16.13 -19.47 7.67
C ALA A 110 -14.86 -19.89 8.46
N ALA A 111 -14.09 -18.93 8.98
CA ALA A 111 -12.93 -19.20 9.81
C ALA A 111 -13.34 -19.79 11.19
N ILE A 112 -14.42 -19.30 11.78
CA ILE A 112 -14.95 -19.83 13.06
C ILE A 112 -15.27 -21.32 12.92
N ASP A 113 -15.87 -21.75 11.82
CA ASP A 113 -16.20 -23.15 11.56
C ASP A 113 -14.95 -24.06 11.45
N THR A 114 -13.79 -23.49 11.13
CA THR A 114 -12.50 -24.21 11.04
C THR A 114 -11.64 -24.10 12.29
N GLY A 115 -12.16 -23.53 13.37
CA GLY A 115 -11.43 -23.32 14.63
C GLY A 115 -10.42 -22.16 14.60
N LEU A 116 -10.50 -21.29 13.57
CA LEU A 116 -9.74 -20.05 13.48
C LEU A 116 -10.62 -18.89 13.98
N THR A 117 -10.06 -17.97 14.76
CA THR A 117 -10.80 -16.81 15.29
C THR A 117 -10.86 -15.62 14.36
N GLY A 118 -10.27 -15.72 13.16
CA GLY A 118 -10.27 -14.63 12.19
C GLY A 118 -9.19 -14.76 11.15
N ARG A 119 -9.12 -13.74 10.30
CA ARG A 119 -8.08 -13.59 9.28
C ARG A 119 -7.53 -12.18 9.32
N VAL A 120 -6.20 -12.05 9.30
CA VAL A 120 -5.51 -10.77 9.16
C VAL A 120 -4.83 -10.71 7.80
N ARG A 121 -5.02 -9.60 7.09
CA ARG A 121 -4.46 -9.34 5.77
C ARG A 121 -3.45 -8.20 5.89
N ILE A 122 -2.17 -8.54 5.72
CA ILE A 122 -1.07 -7.61 5.91
C ILE A 122 -0.40 -7.32 4.57
N GLY A 123 -0.24 -6.03 4.25
CA GLY A 123 0.62 -5.57 3.17
C GLY A 123 2.05 -5.35 3.67
N ILE A 124 3.04 -5.78 2.91
CA ILE A 124 4.45 -5.49 3.21
C ILE A 124 5.20 -5.07 1.96
N THR A 125 6.12 -4.11 2.09
CA THR A 125 7.07 -3.82 1.00
C THR A 125 8.23 -4.80 1.03
N PRO A 126 8.80 -5.22 -0.13
CA PRO A 126 9.81 -6.29 -0.19
C PRO A 126 11.12 -6.02 0.56
N GLN A 127 11.41 -4.76 0.88
CA GLN A 127 12.67 -4.36 1.54
C GLN A 127 12.45 -4.07 3.03
N MET A 128 11.86 -5.04 3.74
CA MET A 128 11.70 -5.03 5.20
C MET A 128 12.75 -5.88 5.86
N PRO A 129 13.26 -5.48 7.06
CA PRO A 129 14.21 -6.32 7.83
C PRO A 129 13.52 -7.61 8.28
N GLU A 130 14.25 -8.71 8.23
CA GLU A 130 13.78 -10.02 8.67
C GLU A 130 13.34 -10.01 10.13
N SER A 131 14.05 -9.27 11.00
CA SER A 131 13.73 -9.14 12.42
C SER A 131 12.33 -8.58 12.67
N LEU A 132 11.90 -7.59 11.87
CA LEU A 132 10.57 -6.98 11.98
C LEU A 132 9.48 -7.95 11.50
N LEU A 133 9.72 -8.63 10.37
CA LEU A 133 8.82 -9.63 9.84
C LEU A 133 8.68 -10.83 10.79
N ASN A 134 9.81 -11.30 11.34
CA ASN A 134 9.83 -12.40 12.29
C ASN A 134 9.05 -12.07 13.57
N ALA A 135 9.19 -10.86 14.12
CA ALA A 135 8.40 -10.42 15.27
C ALA A 135 6.89 -10.41 14.96
N ALA A 136 6.50 -9.88 13.80
CA ALA A 136 5.11 -9.85 13.35
C ALA A 136 4.53 -11.27 13.20
N PHE A 137 5.22 -12.17 12.52
CA PHE A 137 4.76 -13.54 12.31
C PHE A 137 4.76 -14.35 13.59
N THR A 138 5.78 -14.25 14.44
CA THR A 138 5.82 -14.93 15.73
C THR A 138 4.62 -14.54 16.59
N HIS A 139 4.28 -13.25 16.62
CA HIS A 139 3.10 -12.78 17.35
C HIS A 139 1.81 -13.34 16.75
N LEU A 140 1.60 -13.23 15.45
CA LEU A 140 0.35 -13.65 14.80
C LEU A 140 0.14 -15.16 14.85
N LEU A 141 1.18 -15.95 14.63
CA LEU A 141 1.11 -17.41 14.64
C LEU A 141 1.05 -17.98 16.05
N GLY A 142 1.52 -17.22 17.06
CA GLY A 142 1.45 -17.57 18.47
C GLY A 142 0.10 -17.30 19.13
N GLN A 143 -0.87 -16.69 18.45
CA GLN A 143 -2.19 -16.40 19.01
C GLN A 143 -3.00 -17.68 19.24
N SER A 144 -3.80 -17.67 20.33
CA SER A 144 -4.75 -18.72 20.65
C SER A 144 -6.11 -18.07 20.98
N PRO A 145 -7.16 -18.42 20.24
CA PRO A 145 -7.21 -19.32 19.09
C PRO A 145 -6.44 -18.79 17.86
N LYS A 146 -6.05 -19.66 16.95
CA LYS A 146 -5.20 -19.31 15.79
C LYS A 146 -5.88 -18.35 14.82
N VAL A 147 -5.09 -17.46 14.23
CA VAL A 147 -5.50 -16.50 13.22
C VAL A 147 -4.93 -16.92 11.86
N SER A 148 -5.72 -16.85 10.80
CA SER A 148 -5.20 -17.00 9.44
C SER A 148 -4.53 -15.69 9.02
N VAL A 149 -3.34 -15.77 8.43
CA VAL A 149 -2.60 -14.60 7.95
C VAL A 149 -2.48 -14.65 6.44
N LEU A 150 -2.92 -13.59 5.75
CA LEU A 150 -2.62 -13.36 4.34
C LEU A 150 -1.59 -12.25 4.23
N VAL A 151 -0.53 -12.51 3.49
CA VAL A 151 0.50 -11.51 3.20
C VAL A 151 0.42 -11.12 1.73
N LYS A 152 0.37 -9.82 1.46
CA LYS A 152 0.47 -9.24 0.12
C LYS A 152 1.75 -8.41 0.04
N GLU A 153 2.65 -8.79 -0.84
CA GLU A 153 3.82 -7.97 -1.15
C GLU A 153 3.50 -6.99 -2.29
N GLY A 154 4.02 -5.77 -2.17
CA GLY A 154 3.81 -4.75 -3.20
C GLY A 154 4.52 -3.44 -2.89
N THR A 155 4.43 -2.48 -3.80
CA THR A 155 4.86 -1.10 -3.55
C THR A 155 3.93 -0.43 -2.55
N THR A 156 4.40 0.64 -1.88
CA THR A 156 3.55 1.37 -0.92
C THR A 156 2.25 1.85 -1.57
N ASP A 157 2.32 2.36 -2.80
CA ASP A 157 1.13 2.86 -3.53
C ASP A 157 0.11 1.74 -3.79
N GLU A 158 0.57 0.54 -4.18
CA GLU A 158 -0.29 -0.64 -4.34
C GLU A 158 -0.90 -1.09 -3.02
N LEU A 159 -0.13 -1.04 -1.94
CA LEU A 159 -0.61 -1.43 -0.61
C LEU A 159 -1.61 -0.43 -0.05
N VAL A 160 -1.39 0.88 -0.24
CA VAL A 160 -2.33 1.94 0.14
C VAL A 160 -3.62 1.82 -0.67
N ALA A 161 -3.54 1.59 -1.98
CA ALA A 161 -4.72 1.33 -2.79
C ALA A 161 -5.51 0.09 -2.30
N ALA A 162 -4.82 -0.97 -1.89
CA ALA A 162 -5.44 -2.16 -1.32
C ALA A 162 -6.06 -1.92 0.08
N LEU A 163 -5.49 -1.01 0.88
CA LEU A 163 -6.11 -0.56 2.15
C LEU A 163 -7.41 0.21 1.89
N HIS A 164 -7.42 1.15 0.94
CA HIS A 164 -8.64 1.87 0.53
C HIS A 164 -9.70 0.92 -0.02
N ALA A 165 -9.30 -0.08 -0.80
CA ALA A 165 -10.20 -1.12 -1.32
C ALA A 165 -10.62 -2.16 -0.26
N ARG A 166 -10.16 -2.01 0.99
CA ARG A 166 -10.38 -2.97 2.09
C ARG A 166 -9.94 -4.40 1.77
N GLU A 167 -8.98 -4.55 0.89
CA GLU A 167 -8.31 -5.81 0.61
C GLU A 167 -7.27 -6.15 1.68
N LEU A 168 -6.76 -5.15 2.41
CA LEU A 168 -5.81 -5.27 3.52
C LEU A 168 -6.37 -4.64 4.79
N ASP A 169 -5.94 -5.18 5.93
CA ASP A 169 -6.30 -4.69 7.27
C ASP A 169 -5.25 -3.71 7.81
N CYS A 170 -3.99 -3.91 7.43
CA CYS A 170 -2.88 -3.01 7.71
C CYS A 170 -1.75 -3.22 6.70
N ALA A 171 -0.80 -2.31 6.66
CA ALA A 171 0.40 -2.45 5.83
C ALA A 171 1.65 -1.87 6.50
N ILE A 172 2.81 -2.36 6.11
CA ILE A 172 4.13 -1.85 6.48
C ILE A 172 4.84 -1.42 5.20
N GLY A 173 5.26 -0.17 5.13
CA GLY A 173 5.88 0.38 3.94
C GLY A 173 6.49 1.75 4.19
N ARG A 174 6.75 2.50 3.12
CA ARG A 174 7.25 3.87 3.20
C ARG A 174 6.40 4.76 2.32
N SER A 175 5.98 5.90 2.83
CA SER A 175 5.38 6.96 2.02
C SER A 175 6.21 8.22 2.07
N PHE A 176 6.28 8.89 0.94
CA PHE A 176 6.81 10.24 0.79
C PHE A 176 5.69 11.28 0.78
N ASP A 177 4.45 10.85 0.61
CA ASP A 177 3.31 11.74 0.44
C ASP A 177 2.47 11.81 1.72
N ASP A 178 2.13 13.04 2.11
CA ASP A 178 1.09 13.30 3.10
C ASP A 178 -0.32 12.95 2.56
N ALA A 179 -0.41 12.57 1.29
CA ALA A 179 -1.67 12.31 0.57
C ALA A 179 -2.11 10.85 0.61
N ILE A 180 -1.98 10.18 1.76
CA ILE A 180 -2.48 8.80 1.95
C ILE A 180 -4.01 8.77 2.07
N GLY A 181 -4.64 9.93 2.18
CA GLY A 181 -6.07 10.09 2.44
C GLY A 181 -6.39 10.12 3.94
N ASP A 182 -7.46 10.82 4.30
CA ASP A 182 -7.85 11.02 5.70
C ASP A 182 -8.40 9.75 6.38
N ASP A 183 -8.68 8.70 5.63
CA ASP A 183 -9.25 7.43 6.09
C ASP A 183 -8.19 6.41 6.52
N ILE A 184 -6.91 6.65 6.24
CA ILE A 184 -5.77 5.82 6.67
C ILE A 184 -4.92 6.60 7.66
N THR A 185 -4.53 5.97 8.77
CA THR A 185 -3.53 6.48 9.70
C THR A 185 -2.16 5.95 9.31
N GLN A 186 -1.16 6.82 9.33
CA GLN A 186 0.24 6.48 9.15
C GLN A 186 0.99 6.76 10.46
N GLU A 187 1.72 5.77 10.93
CA GLU A 187 2.60 5.88 12.09
C GLU A 187 4.04 5.54 11.68
N ALA A 188 4.96 6.49 11.82
CA ALA A 188 6.38 6.25 11.59
C ALA A 188 6.94 5.31 12.68
N ILE A 189 7.55 4.22 12.26
CA ILE A 189 8.05 3.17 13.15
C ILE A 189 9.55 3.34 13.42
N TYR A 190 10.37 3.52 12.37
CA TYR A 190 11.80 3.77 12.50
C TYR A 190 12.40 4.30 11.20
N ASP A 191 13.57 4.94 11.32
CA ASP A 191 14.33 5.45 10.19
C ASP A 191 15.33 4.42 9.69
N GLN A 192 15.54 4.39 8.37
CA GLN A 192 16.52 3.53 7.75
C GLN A 192 17.60 4.35 7.04
N GLU A 193 18.86 3.98 7.29
CA GLU A 193 19.99 4.58 6.59
C GLU A 193 20.20 3.88 5.23
N PRO A 194 20.30 4.64 4.14
CA PRO A 194 20.68 4.06 2.85
C PRO A 194 22.15 3.66 2.80
N CYS A 195 22.48 2.62 2.05
CA CYS A 195 23.85 2.26 1.75
C CYS A 195 23.99 1.76 0.32
N LEU A 196 25.18 1.90 -0.24
CA LEU A 196 25.56 1.31 -1.53
C LEU A 196 25.95 -0.15 -1.32
N LEU A 197 25.23 -1.05 -1.98
CA LEU A 197 25.50 -2.48 -1.99
C LEU A 197 26.03 -2.89 -3.37
N VAL A 198 27.15 -3.60 -3.38
CA VAL A 198 27.86 -4.02 -4.59
C VAL A 198 28.19 -5.51 -4.53
N SER A 199 28.58 -6.09 -5.67
CA SER A 199 29.20 -7.42 -5.68
C SER A 199 30.41 -7.45 -4.75
N ALA A 200 30.55 -8.50 -3.93
CA ALA A 200 31.71 -8.66 -3.03
C ALA A 200 33.06 -8.60 -3.78
N LYS A 201 33.07 -9.06 -5.03
CA LYS A 201 34.25 -9.04 -5.93
C LYS A 201 34.75 -7.62 -6.21
N SER A 202 33.87 -6.63 -6.20
CA SER A 202 34.21 -5.23 -6.53
C SER A 202 34.43 -4.33 -5.31
N ARG A 203 34.20 -4.83 -4.09
CA ARG A 203 34.29 -4.04 -2.86
C ARG A 203 35.63 -3.28 -2.75
N THR A 204 36.76 -3.98 -2.86
CA THR A 204 38.08 -3.36 -2.69
C THR A 204 38.36 -2.27 -3.71
N ARG A 205 37.96 -2.47 -4.96
CA ARG A 205 38.11 -1.49 -6.05
C ARG A 205 37.26 -0.27 -5.84
N LEU A 206 35.99 -0.47 -5.45
CA LEU A 206 34.98 0.60 -5.33
C LEU A 206 35.03 1.35 -3.99
N SER A 207 35.73 0.81 -2.98
CA SER A 207 35.96 1.48 -1.68
C SER A 207 37.13 2.46 -1.66
N ARG A 208 37.88 2.59 -2.77
CA ARG A 208 39.05 3.46 -2.83
C ARG A 208 38.68 4.90 -3.12
N GLY A 209 39.17 5.81 -2.26
CA GLY A 209 38.96 7.26 -2.39
C GLY A 209 37.58 7.74 -1.92
N ALA A 210 37.25 8.97 -2.24
CA ALA A 210 35.95 9.56 -1.92
C ALA A 210 34.86 9.06 -2.86
N LEU A 211 33.60 9.09 -2.41
CA LEU A 211 32.44 8.78 -3.24
C LEU A 211 32.39 9.75 -4.43
N ASN A 212 32.33 9.20 -5.62
CA ASN A 212 32.24 9.95 -6.86
C ASN A 212 31.06 9.42 -7.69
N TRP A 213 30.00 10.23 -7.81
CA TRP A 213 28.79 9.83 -8.49
C TRP A 213 28.95 9.67 -9.99
N ALA A 214 29.90 10.39 -10.64
CA ALA A 214 30.18 10.19 -12.06
C ALA A 214 30.75 8.78 -12.32
N ARG A 215 31.69 8.34 -11.49
CA ARG A 215 32.21 6.96 -11.54
C ARG A 215 31.16 5.92 -11.18
N MET A 216 30.29 6.24 -10.20
CA MET A 216 29.19 5.33 -9.83
C MET A 216 28.17 5.18 -10.96
N ALA A 217 27.93 6.22 -11.75
CA ALA A 217 27.02 6.17 -12.89
C ALA A 217 27.49 5.27 -14.04
N GLU A 218 28.80 4.94 -14.08
CA GLU A 218 29.38 4.01 -15.08
C GLU A 218 29.20 2.53 -14.71
N LEU A 219 28.67 2.25 -13.50
CA LEU A 219 28.42 0.88 -13.01
C LEU A 219 27.07 0.34 -13.53
N GLU A 220 26.89 -0.94 -13.37
CA GLU A 220 25.69 -1.67 -13.74
C GLU A 220 24.63 -1.56 -12.63
N TRP A 221 23.68 -0.67 -12.80
CA TRP A 221 22.72 -0.35 -11.75
C TRP A 221 21.53 -1.29 -11.73
N ILE A 222 21.15 -1.69 -10.51
CA ILE A 222 19.87 -2.32 -10.20
C ILE A 222 18.99 -1.25 -9.54
N PHE A 223 17.89 -0.89 -10.14
CA PHE A 223 16.97 0.11 -9.64
C PHE A 223 15.59 -0.47 -9.27
N PRO A 224 14.84 0.19 -8.38
CA PRO A 224 13.41 -0.06 -8.23
C PRO A 224 12.66 0.24 -9.54
N PRO A 225 11.45 -0.34 -9.75
CA PRO A 225 10.60 -0.03 -10.90
C PRO A 225 10.33 1.47 -11.07
N PRO A 226 10.11 1.97 -12.30
CA PRO A 226 10.04 3.40 -12.62
C PRO A 226 8.99 4.18 -11.82
N ASN A 227 7.86 3.55 -11.50
CA ASN A 227 6.72 4.18 -10.84
C ASN A 227 6.80 4.18 -9.30
N THR A 228 7.95 3.84 -8.73
CA THR A 228 8.13 3.80 -7.27
C THR A 228 8.70 5.12 -6.74
N PRO A 229 8.30 5.55 -5.51
CA PRO A 229 8.93 6.67 -4.82
C PRO A 229 10.45 6.51 -4.69
N MET A 230 10.91 5.30 -4.43
CA MET A 230 12.35 4.98 -4.31
C MET A 230 13.11 5.24 -5.61
N ARG A 231 12.52 4.98 -6.78
CA ARG A 231 13.14 5.30 -8.07
C ARG A 231 13.36 6.80 -8.23
N ARG A 232 12.36 7.62 -7.84
CA ARG A 232 12.49 9.09 -7.87
C ARG A 232 13.64 9.56 -7.00
N THR A 233 13.76 9.02 -5.78
CA THR A 233 14.86 9.33 -4.85
C THR A 233 16.21 9.00 -5.46
N TYR A 234 16.38 7.79 -6.01
CA TYR A 234 17.65 7.38 -6.62
C TYR A 234 18.04 8.29 -7.79
N SER A 235 17.09 8.64 -8.65
CA SER A 235 17.33 9.57 -9.74
C SER A 235 17.72 10.97 -9.24
N ALA A 236 17.06 11.47 -8.19
CA ALA A 236 17.35 12.77 -7.60
C ALA A 236 18.76 12.86 -7.03
N ILE A 237 19.33 11.76 -6.51
CA ILE A 237 20.71 11.71 -6.00
C ILE A 237 21.72 12.02 -7.11
N PHE A 238 21.60 11.37 -8.26
CA PHE A 238 22.47 11.61 -9.38
C PHE A 238 22.34 13.04 -9.89
N LEU A 239 21.10 13.52 -10.04
CA LEU A 239 20.83 14.89 -10.51
C LEU A 239 21.40 15.94 -9.54
N SER A 240 21.28 15.73 -8.23
CA SER A 240 21.87 16.65 -7.22
C SER A 240 23.40 16.69 -7.25
N ALA A 241 24.02 15.60 -7.71
CA ALA A 241 25.45 15.53 -7.95
C ALA A 241 25.89 16.05 -9.33
N GLY A 242 24.96 16.60 -10.12
CA GLY A 242 25.22 17.08 -11.49
C GLY A 242 25.46 15.95 -12.50
N VAL A 243 25.04 14.72 -12.20
CA VAL A 243 25.26 13.53 -13.02
C VAL A 243 23.92 13.03 -13.56
N LYS A 244 23.89 12.64 -14.84
CA LYS A 244 22.69 11.99 -15.39
C LYS A 244 22.48 10.62 -14.73
N PRO A 245 21.27 10.30 -14.26
CA PRO A 245 20.98 8.97 -13.72
C PRO A 245 21.30 7.88 -14.76
N PRO A 246 21.99 6.79 -14.37
CA PRO A 246 22.28 5.68 -15.27
C PRO A 246 21.00 4.92 -15.65
N SER A 247 21.05 4.27 -16.81
CA SER A 247 20.02 3.30 -17.17
C SER A 247 20.27 2.01 -16.40
N PRO A 248 19.27 1.46 -15.71
CA PRO A 248 19.46 0.21 -14.98
C PRO A 248 19.57 -0.98 -15.92
N ILE A 249 20.40 -1.97 -15.54
CA ILE A 249 20.43 -3.27 -16.22
C ILE A 249 19.30 -4.18 -15.73
N VAL A 250 18.82 -3.97 -14.51
CA VAL A 250 17.71 -4.72 -13.92
C VAL A 250 16.82 -3.75 -13.12
N GLU A 251 15.52 -3.88 -13.25
CA GLU A 251 14.54 -3.17 -12.46
C GLU A 251 13.78 -4.15 -11.56
N THR A 252 14.00 -4.05 -10.24
CA THR A 252 13.38 -4.96 -9.27
C THR A 252 13.41 -4.39 -7.85
N MET A 253 12.48 -4.83 -7.00
CA MET A 253 12.51 -4.66 -5.54
C MET A 253 12.78 -5.98 -4.81
N SER A 254 12.82 -7.10 -5.52
CA SER A 254 13.05 -8.42 -4.94
C SER A 254 14.49 -8.56 -4.47
N LEU A 255 14.70 -8.76 -3.16
CA LEU A 255 16.02 -8.96 -2.55
C LEU A 255 16.74 -10.16 -3.16
N ARG A 256 16.00 -11.24 -3.45
CA ARG A 256 16.57 -12.44 -4.09
C ARG A 256 17.06 -12.16 -5.51
N SER A 257 16.33 -11.35 -6.28
CA SER A 257 16.76 -10.94 -7.63
C SER A 257 17.99 -10.05 -7.56
N ILE A 258 18.03 -9.09 -6.62
CA ILE A 258 19.19 -8.22 -6.36
C ILE A 258 20.42 -9.07 -6.03
N GLU A 259 20.29 -9.99 -5.09
CA GLU A 259 21.40 -10.89 -4.70
C GLU A 259 21.93 -11.69 -5.90
N ASN A 260 21.03 -12.26 -6.72
CA ASN A 260 21.43 -13.02 -7.91
C ASN A 260 22.17 -12.17 -8.94
N VAL A 261 21.76 -10.93 -9.17
CA VAL A 261 22.46 -10.01 -10.08
C VAL A 261 23.85 -9.67 -9.51
N LEU A 262 23.95 -9.32 -8.22
CA LEU A 262 25.22 -9.02 -7.56
C LEU A 262 26.17 -10.21 -7.54
N ARG A 263 25.67 -11.45 -7.54
CA ARG A 263 26.46 -12.69 -7.63
C ARG A 263 27.10 -12.87 -9.01
N ASN A 264 26.34 -12.57 -10.05
CA ASN A 264 26.71 -12.87 -11.44
C ASN A 264 27.41 -11.69 -12.14
N GLU A 265 27.05 -10.45 -11.76
CA GLU A 265 27.59 -9.22 -12.36
C GLU A 265 28.51 -8.50 -11.35
N SER A 266 29.82 -8.51 -11.62
CA SER A 266 30.81 -7.93 -10.70
C SER A 266 30.77 -6.41 -10.61
N ASN A 267 30.26 -5.72 -11.65
CA ASN A 267 30.08 -4.27 -11.67
C ASN A 267 28.69 -3.81 -11.19
N ALA A 268 27.85 -4.76 -10.78
CA ALA A 268 26.51 -4.42 -10.30
C ALA A 268 26.54 -3.66 -8.98
N VAL A 269 25.63 -2.68 -8.88
CA VAL A 269 25.46 -1.83 -7.70
C VAL A 269 23.97 -1.51 -7.50
N THR A 270 23.58 -1.37 -6.27
CA THR A 270 22.25 -0.86 -5.88
C THR A 270 22.34 -0.05 -4.59
N ILE A 271 21.24 0.59 -4.23
CA ILE A 271 21.06 1.22 -2.93
C ILE A 271 20.00 0.42 -2.17
N LEU A 272 20.33 0.05 -0.94
CA LEU A 272 19.37 -0.60 -0.03
C LEU A 272 19.46 0.05 1.35
N PRO A 273 18.44 -0.14 2.19
CA PRO A 273 18.54 0.13 3.61
C PRO A 273 19.67 -0.71 4.22
N ARG A 274 20.44 -0.12 5.14
CA ARG A 274 21.64 -0.74 5.72
C ARG A 274 21.33 -2.01 6.51
N ASP A 275 20.22 -2.06 7.23
CA ASP A 275 19.73 -3.22 7.96
C ASP A 275 19.43 -4.39 7.03
N VAL A 276 18.71 -4.14 5.94
CA VAL A 276 18.39 -5.14 4.90
C VAL A 276 19.66 -5.57 4.14
N ALA A 277 20.56 -4.63 3.83
CA ALA A 277 21.83 -4.94 3.17
C ALA A 277 22.73 -5.81 4.06
N ALA A 278 22.70 -5.60 5.39
CA ALA A 278 23.48 -6.41 6.34
C ALA A 278 23.08 -7.89 6.31
N GLU A 279 21.80 -8.19 6.15
CA GLU A 279 21.29 -9.57 6.00
C GLU A 279 21.87 -10.23 4.73
N LEU A 280 21.84 -9.52 3.59
CA LEU A 280 22.38 -10.03 2.32
C LEU A 280 23.90 -10.23 2.34
N VAL A 281 24.64 -9.40 3.07
CA VAL A 281 26.11 -9.51 3.22
C VAL A 281 26.50 -10.81 3.93
N LEU A 282 25.68 -11.34 4.83
CA LEU A 282 25.94 -12.62 5.51
C LEU A 282 26.13 -13.78 4.53
N GLY A 283 25.50 -13.73 3.36
CA GLY A 283 25.64 -14.70 2.28
C GLY A 283 26.97 -14.62 1.53
N GLY A 284 27.84 -13.63 1.83
CA GLY A 284 29.19 -13.49 1.26
C GLY A 284 29.26 -13.06 -0.22
N VAL A 285 28.09 -12.85 -0.86
CA VAL A 285 27.96 -12.54 -2.29
C VAL A 285 28.11 -11.06 -2.59
N CYS A 286 27.66 -10.23 -1.66
CA CYS A 286 27.65 -8.78 -1.79
C CYS A 286 28.36 -8.11 -0.60
N ALA A 287 28.67 -6.83 -0.74
CA ALA A 287 29.32 -6.04 0.28
C ALA A 287 28.79 -4.59 0.28
N VAL A 288 28.68 -4.00 1.46
CA VAL A 288 28.38 -2.57 1.61
C VAL A 288 29.67 -1.76 1.40
N LEU A 289 29.56 -0.68 0.61
CA LEU A 289 30.63 0.29 0.47
C LEU A 289 30.71 1.21 1.70
N PRO A 290 31.91 1.65 2.12
CA PRO A 290 32.11 2.43 3.34
C PRO A 290 31.76 3.91 3.19
N TYR A 291 30.82 4.24 2.34
CA TYR A 291 30.40 5.62 2.12
C TYR A 291 29.15 5.95 2.95
N LYS A 292 29.18 7.10 3.61
CA LYS A 292 28.00 7.65 4.26
C LYS A 292 27.20 8.44 3.22
N LEU A 293 25.97 8.08 3.04
CA LEU A 293 25.03 8.80 2.16
C LEU A 293 24.34 9.90 2.97
N THR A 294 24.24 11.10 2.40
CA THR A 294 23.78 12.31 3.09
C THR A 294 22.27 12.56 3.00
N TRP A 295 21.55 11.68 2.33
CA TRP A 295 20.09 11.76 2.18
C TRP A 295 19.43 10.65 2.98
N ASN A 296 18.21 10.90 3.44
CA ASN A 296 17.44 9.96 4.23
C ASN A 296 16.40 9.25 3.36
N LEU A 297 16.13 8.00 3.69
CA LEU A 297 14.92 7.32 3.22
C LEU A 297 13.74 7.83 4.05
N PRO A 298 12.51 7.81 3.52
CA PRO A 298 11.34 8.00 4.34
C PRO A 298 11.29 6.91 5.41
N PRO A 299 10.75 7.22 6.59
CA PRO A 299 10.63 6.26 7.67
C PRO A 299 9.79 5.07 7.24
N VAL A 300 10.15 3.90 7.72
CA VAL A 300 9.25 2.75 7.68
C VAL A 300 8.06 3.07 8.56
N SER A 301 6.87 2.95 8.00
CA SER A 301 5.63 3.32 8.64
C SER A 301 4.64 2.16 8.66
N PHE A 302 3.77 2.16 9.66
CA PHE A 302 2.62 1.28 9.77
C PHE A 302 1.38 2.04 9.32
N PHE A 303 0.67 1.49 8.34
CA PHE A 303 -0.54 2.06 7.75
C PHE A 303 -1.75 1.26 8.20
N VAL A 304 -2.76 1.94 8.71
CA VAL A 304 -3.99 1.30 9.21
C VAL A 304 -5.20 2.13 8.80
N PRO A 305 -6.21 1.55 8.16
CA PRO A 305 -7.48 2.22 7.99
C PRO A 305 -8.09 2.62 9.34
N ARG A 306 -8.65 3.82 9.45
CA ARG A 306 -9.16 4.36 10.74
C ARG A 306 -10.13 3.42 11.45
N HIS A 307 -10.98 2.71 10.70
CA HIS A 307 -11.92 1.73 11.27
C HIS A 307 -11.25 0.48 11.84
N MET A 308 -9.98 0.19 11.46
CA MET A 308 -9.19 -0.95 11.93
C MET A 308 -8.24 -0.61 13.08
N VAL A 309 -8.06 0.66 13.41
CA VAL A 309 -7.10 1.10 14.45
C VAL A 309 -7.37 0.43 15.81
N GLN A 310 -8.64 0.26 16.18
CA GLN A 310 -9.05 -0.37 17.44
C GLN A 310 -9.30 -1.88 17.31
N HIS A 311 -9.09 -2.47 16.11
CA HIS A 311 -9.26 -3.92 15.96
C HIS A 311 -8.19 -4.65 16.79
N PRO A 312 -8.55 -5.57 17.69
CA PRO A 312 -7.63 -6.15 18.67
C PRO A 312 -6.35 -6.71 18.04
N THR A 313 -6.47 -7.50 16.98
CA THR A 313 -5.32 -8.12 16.32
C THR A 313 -4.42 -7.09 15.63
N VAL A 314 -4.98 -6.05 15.00
CA VAL A 314 -4.20 -5.00 14.31
C VAL A 314 -3.49 -4.11 15.33
N SER A 315 -4.17 -3.70 16.39
CA SER A 315 -3.58 -2.86 17.45
C SER A 315 -2.45 -3.58 18.19
N THR A 316 -2.63 -4.87 18.49
CA THR A 316 -1.58 -5.68 19.12
C THR A 316 -0.41 -5.91 18.19
N LEU A 317 -0.65 -6.17 16.89
CA LEU A 317 0.40 -6.26 15.89
C LEU A 317 1.20 -4.95 15.78
N ALA A 318 0.54 -3.80 15.76
CA ALA A 318 1.19 -2.50 15.77
C ALA A 318 2.12 -2.33 16.99
N ALA A 319 1.68 -2.75 18.19
CA ALA A 319 2.49 -2.71 19.38
C ALA A 319 3.74 -3.62 19.31
N VAL A 320 3.59 -4.82 18.74
CA VAL A 320 4.70 -5.77 18.53
C VAL A 320 5.72 -5.20 17.55
N ILE A 321 5.25 -4.64 16.43
CA ILE A 321 6.13 -4.01 15.43
C ILE A 321 6.89 -2.83 16.02
N ARG A 322 6.23 -1.95 16.81
CA ARG A 322 6.92 -0.87 17.53
C ARG A 322 8.00 -1.41 18.47
N THR A 323 7.68 -2.44 19.22
CA THR A 323 8.64 -3.05 20.17
C THR A 323 9.83 -3.65 19.45
N ALA A 324 9.62 -4.35 18.34
CA ALA A 324 10.68 -4.92 17.52
C ALA A 324 11.56 -3.82 16.90
N ALA A 325 10.96 -2.73 16.44
CA ALA A 325 11.67 -1.60 15.87
C ALA A 325 12.58 -0.88 16.87
N LEU A 326 12.27 -0.90 18.19
CA LEU A 326 13.14 -0.33 19.22
C LEU A 326 14.53 -0.99 19.27
N GLY A 327 14.65 -2.21 18.82
CA GLY A 327 15.93 -2.95 18.69
C GLY A 327 16.71 -2.61 17.43
N LEU A 328 16.13 -1.87 16.48
CA LEU A 328 16.76 -1.53 15.21
C LEU A 328 17.55 -0.22 15.32
N PRO A 329 18.64 -0.07 14.54
CA PRO A 329 19.29 1.22 14.36
C PRO A 329 18.28 2.20 13.74
N GLY A 330 18.15 3.41 14.28
CA GLY A 330 17.22 4.43 13.75
C GLY A 330 15.83 4.47 14.39
N ALA A 331 15.60 3.73 15.48
CA ALA A 331 14.35 3.86 16.24
C ALA A 331 14.15 5.30 16.74
N PRO A 332 12.96 5.92 16.51
CA PRO A 332 12.68 7.30 16.91
C PRO A 332 12.91 7.50 18.41
N SER A 333 13.51 8.63 18.79
CA SER A 333 13.73 8.98 20.20
C SER A 333 12.44 9.06 21.02
N GLN A 334 11.32 9.39 20.37
CA GLN A 334 9.99 9.41 21.01
C GLN A 334 9.49 8.01 21.40
N LEU A 335 9.81 6.97 20.64
CA LEU A 335 9.49 5.58 21.00
C LEU A 335 10.40 5.03 22.11
N ARG A 336 11.62 5.57 22.25
CA ARG A 336 12.56 5.19 23.31
C ARG A 336 12.18 5.77 24.67
N ALA A 337 11.52 6.95 24.70
CA ALA A 337 11.11 7.63 25.93
C ALA A 337 9.93 6.95 26.67
N GLY A 338 9.08 6.19 25.95
CA GLY A 338 7.94 5.47 26.55
C GLY A 338 8.27 4.21 27.38
N ARG A 339 9.56 3.87 27.53
CA ARG A 339 10.03 2.72 28.35
C ARG A 339 10.52 3.09 29.74
N ALA A 340 10.49 4.37 30.10
CA ALA A 340 11.02 4.88 31.38
C ALA A 340 9.93 5.27 32.41
N THR A 341 8.68 4.81 32.20
CA THR A 341 7.59 4.99 33.19
C THR A 341 6.94 3.61 33.48
#